data_104adcf6f61a9efd6a3f9f3fe6ce5f6e
#
_entry.id   104adcf6f61a9efd6a3f9f3fe6ce5f6e
#
_cell.length_a   1.000
_cell.length_b   1.000
_cell.length_c   1.000
_cell.angle_alpha   90.00
_cell.angle_beta   90.00
_cell.angle_gamma   90.00
#
_symmetry.space_group_name_H-M   'P 1'
#
loop_
_entity.id
_entity.type
_entity.pdbx_description
1 polymer ?
#
loop_
_entity_poly.entity_id
_entity_poly.type
_entity_poly.pdbx_seq_one_letter_code
_entity_poly.pdbx_strand_id
1 'polypeptide(L)'
;AAVPHADEDAGRSSADKRAEIADWLKNEGYDATVISALDSVAWLLNMRGTDVDNTPVSLSYVLAHADGTAELFIAPDKVTPELTKHLGNAVTVRNRDEFQPALEALRGKTVAVDPNHAVAGIFHALTAGGAKVVRDADPTVLPKAIKNPAEQQGHRDAQARDGAAVSRFLRWISIEAPKGGVDELTAAAKLREFREVGGVLKDASFDTISAAGPHAALPHYKVDEDSNIPIPPSSI
;
A
#
# COMPACT_ATOMS: atom_id res chain seq x y z
N ALA A 1 12.70 -3.95 -2.85
CA ALA A 1 13.22 -3.21 -1.70
C ALA A 1 12.13 -2.32 -1.10
N ALA A 2 12.22 -2.07 0.21
CA ALA A 2 11.42 -1.07 0.88
C ALA A 2 12.15 0.28 0.84
N VAL A 3 11.42 1.35 0.50
CA VAL A 3 11.98 2.69 0.28
C VAL A 3 11.23 3.73 1.11
N PRO A 4 11.89 4.84 1.50
CA PRO A 4 11.22 5.97 2.13
C PRO A 4 10.14 6.57 1.22
N HIS A 5 9.08 7.07 1.83
CA HIS A 5 8.12 7.99 1.23
C HIS A 5 8.33 9.36 1.86
N ALA A 6 8.65 10.34 1.03
CA ALA A 6 9.06 11.65 1.52
C ALA A 6 7.99 12.33 2.39
N ASP A 7 8.41 13.04 3.43
CA ASP A 7 7.48 13.73 4.34
C ASP A 7 6.71 14.85 3.62
N GLU A 8 7.29 15.44 2.57
CA GLU A 8 6.64 16.43 1.70
C GLU A 8 5.42 15.84 0.98
N ASP A 9 5.53 14.58 0.51
CA ASP A 9 4.45 13.87 -0.16
C ASP A 9 3.44 13.30 0.85
N ALA A 10 3.93 12.85 2.01
CA ALA A 10 3.11 12.31 3.08
C ALA A 10 2.34 13.39 3.85
N GLY A 11 2.84 14.65 3.84
CA GLY A 11 2.27 15.80 4.57
C GLY A 11 2.38 15.72 6.09
N ARG A 12 2.92 14.62 6.63
CA ARG A 12 3.19 14.38 8.05
C ARG A 12 4.36 13.41 8.20
N SER A 13 5.22 13.68 9.17
CA SER A 13 6.33 12.79 9.47
C SER A 13 5.85 11.46 10.11
N SER A 14 6.64 10.40 9.95
CA SER A 14 6.42 9.15 10.69
C SER A 14 6.49 9.36 12.21
N ALA A 15 7.32 10.29 12.67
CA ALA A 15 7.43 10.63 14.08
C ALA A 15 6.11 11.19 14.65
N ASP A 16 5.47 12.15 13.94
CA ASP A 16 4.19 12.73 14.36
C ASP A 16 3.06 11.68 14.35
N LYS A 17 3.04 10.81 13.36
CA LYS A 17 2.06 9.72 13.28
C LYS A 17 2.22 8.74 14.43
N ARG A 18 3.47 8.35 14.77
CA ARG A 18 3.74 7.48 15.92
C ARG A 18 3.42 8.13 17.26
N ALA A 19 3.65 9.44 17.39
CA ALA A 19 3.27 10.18 18.58
C ALA A 19 1.75 10.16 18.82
N GLU A 20 0.95 10.35 17.76
CA GLU A 20 -0.51 10.25 17.85
C GLU A 20 -0.96 8.85 18.30
N ILE A 21 -0.35 7.78 17.75
CA ILE A 21 -0.64 6.41 18.17
C ILE A 21 -0.24 6.18 19.64
N ALA A 22 0.91 6.70 20.06
CA ALA A 22 1.36 6.62 21.45
C ALA A 22 0.42 7.33 22.42
N ASP A 23 -0.11 8.48 22.03
CA ASP A 23 -1.09 9.22 22.85
C ASP A 23 -2.43 8.46 22.93
N TRP A 24 -2.88 7.86 21.83
CA TRP A 24 -4.05 6.98 21.85
C TRP A 24 -3.82 5.78 22.79
N LEU A 25 -2.67 5.10 22.72
CA LEU A 25 -2.32 3.97 23.58
C LEU A 25 -2.36 4.37 25.08
N LYS A 26 -1.78 5.53 25.42
CA LYS A 26 -1.81 6.04 26.81
C LYS A 26 -3.22 6.35 27.28
N ASN A 27 -4.04 6.96 26.45
CA ASN A 27 -5.41 7.35 26.79
C ASN A 27 -6.29 6.12 27.05
N GLU A 28 -6.09 5.04 26.27
CA GLU A 28 -6.82 3.78 26.44
C GLU A 28 -6.21 2.85 27.52
N GLY A 29 -5.03 3.19 28.03
CA GLY A 29 -4.31 2.37 29.01
C GLY A 29 -3.70 1.11 28.40
N TYR A 30 -3.30 1.15 27.14
CA TYR A 30 -2.62 0.08 26.41
C TYR A 30 -1.11 0.32 26.42
N ASP A 31 -0.32 -0.77 26.51
CA ASP A 31 1.15 -0.72 26.43
C ASP A 31 1.63 -0.69 24.98
N ALA A 32 0.92 -1.38 24.07
CA ALA A 32 1.30 -1.49 22.67
C ALA A 32 0.10 -1.82 21.77
N THR A 33 0.27 -1.66 20.47
CA THR A 33 -0.66 -2.17 19.44
C THR A 33 0.09 -2.88 18.32
N VAL A 34 -0.53 -3.93 17.77
CA VAL A 34 -0.04 -4.64 16.60
C VAL A 34 -0.71 -4.08 15.34
N ILE A 35 0.10 -3.57 14.41
CA ILE A 35 -0.36 -3.11 13.11
C ILE A 35 0.09 -4.14 12.06
N SER A 36 -0.87 -4.85 11.47
CA SER A 36 -0.64 -5.93 10.52
C SER A 36 -1.17 -5.65 9.11
N ALA A 37 -2.03 -4.65 8.95
CA ALA A 37 -2.46 -4.18 7.63
C ALA A 37 -1.28 -3.49 6.92
N LEU A 38 -0.89 -3.97 5.73
CA LEU A 38 0.33 -3.54 5.05
C LEU A 38 0.30 -2.06 4.67
N ASP A 39 -0.85 -1.55 4.29
CA ASP A 39 -1.07 -0.14 3.98
C ASP A 39 -1.04 0.75 5.24
N SER A 40 -1.46 0.24 6.39
CA SER A 40 -1.31 0.91 7.69
C SER A 40 0.16 1.01 8.11
N VAL A 41 0.94 -0.07 7.93
CA VAL A 41 2.40 -0.06 8.14
C VAL A 41 3.06 0.97 7.23
N ALA A 42 2.74 0.93 5.92
CA ALA A 42 3.30 1.84 4.93
C ALA A 42 2.97 3.32 5.24
N TRP A 43 1.74 3.59 5.69
CA TRP A 43 1.30 4.93 6.08
C TRP A 43 1.99 5.40 7.36
N LEU A 44 2.04 4.56 8.41
CA LEU A 44 2.59 4.93 9.71
C LEU A 44 4.08 5.27 9.63
N LEU A 45 4.83 4.46 8.89
CA LEU A 45 6.28 4.60 8.79
C LEU A 45 6.75 5.42 7.57
N ASN A 46 5.84 6.00 6.79
CA ASN A 46 6.17 6.69 5.54
C ASN A 46 7.12 5.86 4.69
N MET A 47 6.73 4.64 4.37
CA MET A 47 7.52 3.74 3.53
C MET A 47 6.67 3.12 2.42
N ARG A 48 7.33 2.70 1.35
CA ARG A 48 6.70 2.00 0.22
C ARG A 48 7.51 0.76 -0.10
N GLY A 49 6.88 -0.21 -0.75
CA GLY A 49 7.53 -1.44 -1.20
C GLY A 49 6.89 -1.98 -2.47
N THR A 50 7.38 -3.13 -2.93
CA THR A 50 6.97 -3.77 -4.19
C THR A 50 6.66 -5.25 -3.98
N ASP A 51 6.14 -5.63 -2.82
CA ASP A 51 5.89 -7.04 -2.50
C ASP A 51 4.51 -7.53 -2.96
N VAL A 52 3.63 -6.59 -3.28
CA VAL A 52 2.28 -6.88 -3.78
C VAL A 52 2.12 -6.11 -5.10
N ASP A 53 1.72 -6.81 -6.14
CA ASP A 53 1.48 -6.22 -7.46
C ASP A 53 0.46 -5.08 -7.36
N ASN A 54 0.70 -4.01 -8.07
CA ASN A 54 -0.15 -2.82 -8.13
C ASN A 54 -0.40 -2.12 -6.77
N THR A 55 0.32 -2.53 -5.72
CA THR A 55 0.14 -1.98 -4.37
C THR A 55 1.51 -1.67 -3.76
N PRO A 56 1.82 -0.40 -3.43
CA PRO A 56 3.16 0.00 -3.02
C PRO A 56 3.44 -0.28 -1.53
N VAL A 57 3.37 -1.55 -1.13
CA VAL A 57 3.56 -2.01 0.25
C VAL A 57 4.64 -3.08 0.37
N SER A 58 5.18 -3.24 1.57
CA SER A 58 6.08 -4.35 1.92
C SER A 58 5.40 -5.32 2.87
N LEU A 59 5.67 -6.62 2.71
CA LEU A 59 5.23 -7.66 3.65
C LEU A 59 5.95 -7.49 4.99
N SER A 60 5.31 -6.81 5.93
CA SER A 60 5.88 -6.41 7.21
C SER A 60 4.81 -6.25 8.28
N TYR A 61 5.25 -6.16 9.53
CA TYR A 61 4.40 -5.88 10.68
C TYR A 61 5.02 -4.78 11.52
N VAL A 62 4.21 -4.07 12.28
CA VAL A 62 4.68 -3.12 13.27
C VAL A 62 4.10 -3.44 14.64
N LEU A 63 4.96 -3.38 15.65
CA LEU A 63 4.57 -3.30 17.05
C LEU A 63 4.87 -1.87 17.51
N ALA A 64 3.82 -1.09 17.76
CA ALA A 64 3.94 0.30 18.21
C ALA A 64 3.70 0.38 19.71
N HIS A 65 4.54 1.15 20.42
CA HIS A 65 4.56 1.25 21.87
C HIS A 65 4.05 2.60 22.38
N ALA A 66 3.51 2.60 23.62
CA ALA A 66 2.98 3.80 24.25
C ALA A 66 4.03 4.89 24.52
N ASP A 67 5.33 4.58 24.43
CA ASP A 67 6.42 5.56 24.54
C ASP A 67 6.77 6.25 23.20
N GLY A 68 6.09 5.90 22.10
CA GLY A 68 6.31 6.44 20.78
C GLY A 68 7.39 5.71 19.97
N THR A 69 8.01 4.68 20.52
CA THR A 69 8.88 3.77 19.77
C THR A 69 8.09 2.75 18.98
N ALA A 70 8.72 2.13 17.98
CA ALA A 70 8.12 1.04 17.23
C ALA A 70 9.16 0.00 16.82
N GLU A 71 8.71 -1.22 16.59
CA GLU A 71 9.49 -2.30 15.99
C GLU A 71 8.90 -2.62 14.62
N LEU A 72 9.71 -2.53 13.58
CA LEU A 72 9.37 -2.93 12.21
C LEU A 72 9.92 -4.31 11.93
N PHE A 73 9.05 -5.27 11.70
CA PHE A 73 9.39 -6.65 11.33
C PHE A 73 9.28 -6.83 9.82
N ILE A 74 10.42 -6.93 9.15
CA ILE A 74 10.54 -6.98 7.69
C ILE A 74 11.69 -7.92 7.30
N ALA A 75 11.63 -8.51 6.11
CA ALA A 75 12.73 -9.33 5.61
C ALA A 75 14.00 -8.47 5.41
N PRO A 76 15.17 -8.92 5.90
CA PRO A 76 16.39 -8.09 5.93
C PRO A 76 16.89 -7.64 4.56
N ASP A 77 16.68 -8.44 3.53
CA ASP A 77 17.06 -8.15 2.13
C ASP A 77 16.28 -6.97 1.51
N LYS A 78 15.20 -6.54 2.16
CA LYS A 78 14.38 -5.40 1.72
C LYS A 78 14.79 -4.08 2.35
N VAL A 79 15.59 -4.13 3.40
CA VAL A 79 15.98 -2.93 4.18
C VAL A 79 17.16 -2.24 3.53
N THR A 80 16.95 -1.00 3.10
CA THR A 80 18.02 -0.18 2.52
C THR A 80 18.62 0.76 3.57
N PRO A 81 19.88 1.23 3.38
CA PRO A 81 20.46 2.26 4.25
C PRO A 81 19.62 3.53 4.33
N GLU A 82 18.99 3.92 3.22
CA GLU A 82 18.11 5.09 3.13
C GLU A 82 16.87 4.90 4.00
N LEU A 83 16.25 3.70 3.96
CA LEU A 83 15.11 3.38 4.82
C LEU A 83 15.52 3.42 6.30
N THR A 84 16.64 2.82 6.66
CA THR A 84 17.13 2.84 8.05
C THR A 84 17.36 4.26 8.55
N LYS A 85 17.96 5.12 7.72
CA LYS A 85 18.15 6.53 8.02
C LYS A 85 16.82 7.28 8.20
N HIS A 86 15.85 7.01 7.34
CA HIS A 86 14.52 7.60 7.37
C HIS A 86 13.75 7.23 8.64
N LEU A 87 13.77 5.96 9.04
CA LEU A 87 13.09 5.46 10.23
C LEU A 87 13.68 6.04 11.54
N GLY A 88 14.98 6.35 11.55
CA GLY A 88 15.67 6.91 12.71
C GLY A 88 15.76 5.94 13.88
N ASN A 89 16.19 6.45 15.05
CA ASN A 89 16.48 5.63 16.21
C ASN A 89 15.24 5.17 17.01
N ALA A 90 14.08 5.76 16.76
CA ALA A 90 12.86 5.41 17.47
C ALA A 90 12.09 4.22 16.80
N VAL A 91 12.59 3.73 15.68
CA VAL A 91 12.06 2.53 15.02
C VAL A 91 13.17 1.50 14.94
N THR A 92 13.00 0.39 15.65
CA THR A 92 13.92 -0.75 15.59
C THR A 92 13.52 -1.67 14.45
N VAL A 93 14.41 -1.86 13.48
CA VAL A 93 14.19 -2.80 12.39
C VAL A 93 14.62 -4.20 12.83
N ARG A 94 13.73 -5.19 12.68
CA ARG A 94 13.96 -6.58 13.06
C ARG A 94 13.65 -7.52 11.89
N ASN A 95 14.24 -8.71 11.92
CA ASN A 95 13.88 -9.75 10.95
C ASN A 95 12.38 -10.12 11.16
N ARG A 96 11.67 -10.30 10.05
CA ARG A 96 10.27 -10.70 10.06
C ARG A 96 10.01 -11.99 10.86
N ASP A 97 10.96 -12.92 10.86
CA ASP A 97 10.86 -14.19 11.61
C ASP A 97 10.88 -13.99 13.13
N GLU A 98 11.35 -12.82 13.60
CA GLU A 98 11.34 -12.46 15.02
C GLU A 98 9.97 -11.93 15.50
N PHE A 99 8.99 -11.76 14.59
CA PHE A 99 7.69 -11.18 14.94
C PHE A 99 6.95 -12.01 15.97
N GLN A 100 6.78 -13.31 15.74
CA GLN A 100 6.10 -14.17 16.71
C GLN A 100 6.81 -14.23 18.06
N PRO A 101 8.13 -14.45 18.15
CA PRO A 101 8.86 -14.34 19.43
C PRO A 101 8.69 -13.00 20.15
N ALA A 102 8.63 -11.90 19.40
CA ALA A 102 8.42 -10.58 20.00
C ALA A 102 7.02 -10.44 20.62
N LEU A 103 5.98 -10.98 19.98
CA LEU A 103 4.63 -11.02 20.54
C LEU A 103 4.59 -11.88 21.84
N GLU A 104 5.24 -13.03 21.84
CA GLU A 104 5.33 -13.93 23.02
C GLU A 104 6.11 -13.29 24.19
N ALA A 105 7.00 -12.34 23.91
CA ALA A 105 7.74 -11.60 24.93
C ALA A 105 6.94 -10.52 25.66
N LEU A 106 5.71 -10.21 25.25
CA LEU A 106 4.86 -9.16 25.83
C LEU A 106 4.09 -9.59 27.08
N ARG A 107 4.66 -10.48 27.89
CA ARG A 107 4.05 -10.96 29.15
C ARG A 107 3.62 -9.80 30.05
N GLY A 108 2.37 -9.82 30.48
CA GLY A 108 1.79 -8.85 31.40
C GLY A 108 1.47 -7.49 30.77
N LYS A 109 1.79 -7.29 29.48
CA LYS A 109 1.42 -6.10 28.73
C LYS A 109 -0.01 -6.15 28.23
N THR A 110 -0.68 -5.00 28.19
CA THR A 110 -1.98 -4.85 27.54
C THR A 110 -1.76 -4.44 26.09
N VAL A 111 -2.16 -5.30 25.16
CA VAL A 111 -1.88 -5.13 23.73
C VAL A 111 -3.17 -5.05 22.92
N ALA A 112 -3.38 -3.93 22.22
CA ALA A 112 -4.49 -3.76 21.30
C ALA A 112 -4.22 -4.45 19.97
N VAL A 113 -5.23 -5.16 19.44
CA VAL A 113 -5.15 -5.89 18.15
C VAL A 113 -6.48 -5.77 17.45
N ASP A 114 -6.45 -5.30 16.19
CA ASP A 114 -7.65 -5.21 15.37
C ASP A 114 -8.07 -6.60 14.84
N PRO A 115 -9.24 -7.09 15.25
CA PRO A 115 -9.72 -8.41 14.81
C PRO A 115 -10.10 -8.48 13.33
N ASN A 116 -10.26 -7.33 12.65
CA ASN A 116 -10.60 -7.29 11.23
C ASN A 116 -9.35 -7.38 10.32
N HIS A 117 -8.18 -7.03 10.86
CA HIS A 117 -6.93 -6.99 10.10
C HIS A 117 -5.87 -7.98 10.56
N ALA A 118 -5.99 -8.50 11.78
CA ALA A 118 -5.00 -9.41 12.34
C ALA A 118 -5.43 -10.88 12.18
N VAL A 119 -4.46 -11.72 11.76
CA VAL A 119 -4.67 -13.17 11.67
C VAL A 119 -4.68 -13.82 13.05
N ALA A 120 -5.35 -14.97 13.18
CA ALA A 120 -5.50 -15.71 14.44
C ALA A 120 -4.14 -16.01 15.14
N GLY A 121 -3.07 -16.23 14.38
CA GLY A 121 -1.73 -16.47 14.91
C GLY A 121 -1.20 -15.36 15.81
N ILE A 122 -1.56 -14.08 15.53
CA ILE A 122 -1.17 -12.94 16.37
C ILE A 122 -1.83 -13.03 17.75
N PHE A 123 -3.13 -13.32 17.79
CA PHE A 123 -3.87 -13.50 19.05
C PHE A 123 -3.33 -14.69 19.86
N HIS A 124 -3.00 -15.81 19.20
CA HIS A 124 -2.45 -16.99 19.84
C HIS A 124 -1.07 -16.71 20.44
N ALA A 125 -0.17 -16.08 19.70
CA ALA A 125 1.19 -15.75 20.17
C ALA A 125 1.16 -14.83 21.40
N LEU A 126 0.37 -13.75 21.35
CA LEU A 126 0.19 -12.83 22.48
C LEU A 126 -0.38 -13.54 23.71
N THR A 127 -1.42 -14.36 23.52
CA THR A 127 -2.06 -15.08 24.63
C THR A 127 -1.13 -16.14 25.23
N ALA A 128 -0.43 -16.90 24.39
CA ALA A 128 0.57 -17.89 24.83
C ALA A 128 1.73 -17.24 25.61
N GLY A 129 2.16 -16.05 25.17
CA GLY A 129 3.16 -15.23 25.87
C GLY A 129 2.68 -14.65 27.20
N GLY A 130 1.37 -14.66 27.49
CA GLY A 130 0.78 -14.10 28.70
C GLY A 130 0.53 -12.60 28.65
N ALA A 131 0.34 -12.02 27.45
CA ALA A 131 -0.17 -10.68 27.26
C ALA A 131 -1.69 -10.62 27.51
N LYS A 132 -2.17 -9.46 27.95
CA LYS A 132 -3.59 -9.14 27.98
C LYS A 132 -4.00 -8.55 26.62
N VAL A 133 -4.69 -9.34 25.81
CA VAL A 133 -5.10 -8.92 24.48
C VAL A 133 -6.44 -8.19 24.55
N VAL A 134 -6.47 -6.96 23.99
CA VAL A 134 -7.68 -6.17 23.79
C VAL A 134 -8.01 -6.13 22.31
N ARG A 135 -9.26 -6.41 21.96
CA ARG A 135 -9.77 -6.31 20.59
C ARG A 135 -10.23 -4.89 20.36
N ASP A 136 -9.45 -4.13 19.62
CA ASP A 136 -9.77 -2.74 19.29
C ASP A 136 -9.35 -2.45 17.84
N ALA A 137 -9.96 -1.43 17.23
CA ALA A 137 -9.69 -1.05 15.86
C ALA A 137 -8.23 -0.56 15.68
N ASP A 138 -7.64 -0.83 14.52
CA ASP A 138 -6.34 -0.29 14.14
C ASP A 138 -6.41 1.26 14.17
N PRO A 139 -5.65 1.92 15.06
CA PRO A 139 -5.72 3.37 15.25
C PRO A 139 -5.26 4.17 14.02
N THR A 140 -4.64 3.54 13.04
CA THR A 140 -4.21 4.20 11.81
C THR A 140 -5.33 4.34 10.78
N VAL A 141 -6.39 3.55 10.86
CA VAL A 141 -7.44 3.47 9.82
C VAL A 141 -8.08 4.82 9.56
N LEU A 142 -8.55 5.49 10.59
CA LEU A 142 -9.23 6.78 10.43
C LEU A 142 -8.27 7.93 10.03
N PRO A 143 -7.12 8.12 10.69
CA PRO A 143 -6.16 9.14 10.28
C PRO A 143 -5.62 8.94 8.85
N LYS A 144 -5.42 7.70 8.40
CA LYS A 144 -5.04 7.37 7.03
C LYS A 144 -6.17 7.69 6.03
N ALA A 145 -7.42 7.46 6.41
CA ALA A 145 -8.58 7.73 5.56
C ALA A 145 -8.82 9.24 5.34
N ILE A 146 -8.56 10.06 6.36
CA ILE A 146 -8.69 11.53 6.30
C ILE A 146 -7.44 12.12 5.67
N LYS A 147 -7.52 12.50 4.40
CA LYS A 147 -6.36 13.00 3.64
C LYS A 147 -6.01 14.44 4.04
N ASN A 148 -4.71 14.65 4.36
CA ASN A 148 -4.17 15.97 4.63
C ASN A 148 -4.00 16.81 3.33
N PRO A 149 -3.67 18.10 3.41
CA PRO A 149 -3.55 18.96 2.22
C PRO A 149 -2.51 18.49 1.20
N ALA A 150 -1.36 17.92 1.63
CA ALA A 150 -0.33 17.42 0.72
C ALA A 150 -0.84 16.16 -0.03
N GLU A 151 -1.46 15.21 0.67
CA GLU A 151 -2.08 14.03 0.07
C GLU A 151 -3.21 14.43 -0.91
N GLN A 152 -4.05 15.41 -0.55
CA GLN A 152 -5.10 15.92 -1.44
C GLN A 152 -4.52 16.57 -2.70
N GLN A 153 -3.43 17.34 -2.58
CA GLN A 153 -2.77 17.94 -3.72
C GLN A 153 -2.15 16.87 -4.62
N GLY A 154 -1.47 15.88 -4.03
CA GLY A 154 -0.94 14.73 -4.75
C GLY A 154 -2.01 13.98 -5.56
N HIS A 155 -3.21 13.80 -5.00
CA HIS A 155 -4.36 13.25 -5.73
C HIS A 155 -4.78 14.12 -6.92
N ARG A 156 -4.89 15.46 -6.75
CA ARG A 156 -5.25 16.37 -7.85
C ARG A 156 -4.23 16.33 -8.98
N ASP A 157 -2.94 16.33 -8.62
CA ASP A 157 -1.84 16.29 -9.59
C ASP A 157 -1.80 14.95 -10.35
N ALA A 158 -2.02 13.85 -9.65
CA ALA A 158 -2.12 12.52 -10.27
C ALA A 158 -3.30 12.44 -11.23
N GLN A 159 -4.48 12.94 -10.85
CA GLN A 159 -5.67 12.96 -11.69
C GLN A 159 -5.48 13.85 -12.93
N ALA A 160 -4.81 14.99 -12.81
CA ALA A 160 -4.52 15.85 -13.96
C ALA A 160 -3.59 15.16 -14.96
N ARG A 161 -2.54 14.48 -14.48
CA ARG A 161 -1.61 13.72 -15.33
C ARG A 161 -2.29 12.52 -15.99
N ASP A 162 -3.02 11.74 -15.23
CA ASP A 162 -3.72 10.55 -15.76
C ASP A 162 -4.84 10.95 -16.72
N GLY A 163 -5.60 11.99 -16.41
CA GLY A 163 -6.62 12.56 -17.31
C GLY A 163 -6.06 12.99 -18.66
N ALA A 164 -4.86 13.59 -18.67
CA ALA A 164 -4.16 13.92 -19.90
C ALA A 164 -3.73 12.67 -20.69
N ALA A 165 -3.23 11.62 -20.01
CA ALA A 165 -2.87 10.36 -20.64
C ALA A 165 -4.09 9.65 -21.24
N VAL A 166 -5.18 9.56 -20.47
CA VAL A 166 -6.44 8.98 -20.94
C VAL A 166 -7.01 9.76 -22.12
N SER A 167 -6.98 11.11 -22.10
CA SER A 167 -7.46 11.93 -23.22
C SER A 167 -6.65 11.69 -24.49
N ARG A 168 -5.32 11.53 -24.38
CA ARG A 168 -4.46 11.16 -25.51
C ARG A 168 -4.80 9.76 -26.03
N PHE A 169 -5.02 8.83 -25.14
CA PHE A 169 -5.42 7.46 -25.49
C PHE A 169 -6.76 7.47 -26.24
N LEU A 170 -7.79 8.14 -25.71
CA LEU A 170 -9.09 8.23 -26.37
C LEU A 170 -9.00 8.83 -27.77
N ARG A 171 -8.17 9.89 -27.92
CA ARG A 171 -7.89 10.48 -29.25
C ARG A 171 -7.18 9.46 -30.16
N TRP A 172 -6.18 8.77 -29.66
CA TRP A 172 -5.43 7.79 -30.44
C TRP A 172 -6.32 6.63 -30.89
N ILE A 173 -7.08 6.02 -29.99
CA ILE A 173 -7.91 4.85 -30.32
C ILE A 173 -9.01 5.22 -31.29
N SER A 174 -9.61 6.42 -31.18
CA SER A 174 -10.65 6.89 -32.11
C SER A 174 -10.15 7.08 -33.56
N ILE A 175 -8.83 7.23 -33.74
CA ILE A 175 -8.22 7.39 -35.08
C ILE A 175 -7.69 6.05 -35.60
N GLU A 176 -7.05 5.25 -34.74
CA GLU A 176 -6.31 4.06 -35.16
C GLU A 176 -7.19 2.82 -35.24
N ALA A 177 -8.14 2.63 -34.33
CA ALA A 177 -8.97 1.44 -34.37
C ALA A 177 -9.86 1.33 -35.63
N PRO A 178 -10.46 2.41 -36.17
CA PRO A 178 -11.21 2.34 -37.43
C PRO A 178 -10.37 1.91 -38.66
N LYS A 179 -9.03 2.07 -38.57
CA LYS A 179 -8.12 1.63 -39.66
C LYS A 179 -7.87 0.13 -39.63
N GLY A 180 -8.24 -0.56 -38.55
CA GLY A 180 -7.85 -1.94 -38.27
C GLY A 180 -6.44 -2.07 -37.72
N GLY A 181 -6.11 -3.22 -37.15
CA GLY A 181 -4.79 -3.52 -36.62
C GLY A 181 -4.57 -3.12 -35.15
N VAL A 182 -5.57 -2.58 -34.47
CA VAL A 182 -5.56 -2.42 -33.03
C VAL A 182 -6.25 -3.62 -32.39
N ASP A 183 -5.61 -4.23 -31.40
CA ASP A 183 -6.14 -5.31 -30.58
C ASP A 183 -6.12 -4.95 -29.08
N GLU A 184 -6.61 -5.85 -28.24
CA GLU A 184 -6.75 -5.62 -26.82
C GLU A 184 -5.38 -5.36 -26.13
N LEU A 185 -4.33 -6.12 -26.49
CA LEU A 185 -2.98 -5.95 -25.96
C LEU A 185 -2.36 -4.62 -26.40
N THR A 186 -2.49 -4.28 -27.68
CA THR A 186 -1.99 -3.02 -28.23
C THR A 186 -2.66 -1.81 -27.56
N ALA A 187 -3.97 -1.89 -27.33
CA ALA A 187 -4.71 -0.83 -26.65
C ALA A 187 -4.23 -0.65 -25.18
N ALA A 188 -4.09 -1.76 -24.45
CA ALA A 188 -3.57 -1.72 -23.07
C ALA A 188 -2.14 -1.14 -23.00
N ALA A 189 -1.26 -1.61 -23.87
CA ALA A 189 0.13 -1.14 -23.95
C ALA A 189 0.21 0.36 -24.30
N LYS A 190 -0.65 0.83 -25.20
CA LYS A 190 -0.69 2.24 -25.63
C LYS A 190 -1.14 3.18 -24.53
N LEU A 191 -2.12 2.80 -23.72
CA LEU A 191 -2.50 3.59 -22.54
C LEU A 191 -1.36 3.68 -21.54
N ARG A 192 -0.65 2.58 -21.29
CA ARG A 192 0.52 2.57 -20.41
C ARG A 192 1.62 3.49 -20.95
N GLU A 193 1.92 3.44 -22.25
CA GLU A 193 2.89 4.33 -22.91
C GLU A 193 2.54 5.81 -22.66
N PHE A 194 1.28 6.21 -22.81
CA PHE A 194 0.86 7.60 -22.53
C PHE A 194 0.99 7.99 -21.05
N ARG A 195 0.80 7.06 -20.13
CA ARG A 195 0.99 7.28 -18.69
C ARG A 195 2.46 7.42 -18.30
N GLU A 196 3.34 6.72 -19.02
CA GLU A 196 4.81 6.78 -18.83
C GLU A 196 5.45 8.07 -19.35
N VAL A 197 4.75 8.84 -20.19
CA VAL A 197 5.21 10.13 -20.64
C VAL A 197 5.41 11.06 -19.44
N GLY A 198 6.63 11.53 -19.24
CA GLY A 198 6.99 12.40 -18.11
C GLY A 198 7.70 11.68 -16.97
N GLY A 199 7.84 10.35 -17.01
CA GLY A 199 8.73 9.56 -16.13
C GLY A 199 8.33 9.52 -14.66
N VAL A 200 7.10 9.90 -14.31
CA VAL A 200 6.63 9.95 -12.91
C VAL A 200 5.72 8.77 -12.52
N LEU A 201 5.31 7.96 -13.49
CA LEU A 201 4.53 6.76 -13.21
C LEU A 201 5.38 5.78 -12.39
N LYS A 202 4.86 5.34 -11.25
CA LYS A 202 5.49 4.29 -10.43
C LYS A 202 4.96 2.92 -10.81
N ASP A 203 3.64 2.81 -10.85
CA ASP A 203 2.95 1.59 -11.28
C ASP A 203 1.49 1.91 -11.61
N ALA A 204 0.78 0.96 -12.23
CA ALA A 204 -0.67 0.98 -12.38
C ALA A 204 -1.33 0.58 -11.05
N SER A 205 -2.52 1.10 -10.77
CA SER A 205 -3.27 0.74 -9.55
C SER A 205 -3.92 -0.66 -9.64
N PHE A 206 -4.06 -1.20 -10.85
CA PHE A 206 -4.49 -2.57 -11.14
C PHE A 206 -4.19 -2.90 -12.61
N ASP A 207 -4.24 -4.18 -12.97
CA ASP A 207 -4.05 -4.63 -14.34
C ASP A 207 -5.09 -3.99 -15.26
N THR A 208 -4.66 -3.58 -16.46
CA THR A 208 -5.59 -3.00 -17.45
C THR A 208 -6.58 -4.06 -17.94
N ILE A 209 -7.87 -3.76 -17.84
CA ILE A 209 -8.91 -4.54 -18.49
C ILE A 209 -9.12 -3.95 -19.88
N SER A 210 -8.64 -4.65 -20.90
CA SER A 210 -8.84 -4.32 -22.32
C SER A 210 -9.62 -5.45 -22.95
N ALA A 211 -10.90 -5.21 -23.28
CA ALA A 211 -11.83 -6.26 -23.69
C ALA A 211 -12.70 -5.79 -24.86
N ALA A 212 -12.70 -6.54 -25.94
CA ALA A 212 -13.47 -6.28 -27.14
C ALA A 212 -14.52 -7.39 -27.39
N GLY A 213 -15.60 -7.06 -28.07
CA GLY A 213 -16.63 -8.02 -28.45
C GLY A 213 -17.11 -8.90 -27.29
N PRO A 214 -17.03 -10.24 -27.39
CA PRO A 214 -17.50 -11.16 -26.35
C PRO A 214 -16.72 -11.05 -25.05
N HIS A 215 -15.45 -10.61 -25.09
CA HIS A 215 -14.63 -10.44 -23.89
C HIS A 215 -15.14 -9.32 -22.98
N ALA A 216 -15.81 -8.30 -23.53
CA ALA A 216 -16.39 -7.21 -22.78
C ALA A 216 -17.50 -7.64 -21.79
N ALA A 217 -18.04 -8.85 -21.96
CA ALA A 217 -19.00 -9.46 -21.04
C ALA A 217 -18.35 -10.18 -19.84
N LEU A 218 -17.02 -10.32 -19.81
CA LEU A 218 -16.32 -11.08 -18.79
C LEU A 218 -15.82 -10.13 -17.68
N PRO A 219 -16.38 -10.19 -16.46
CA PRO A 219 -15.84 -9.43 -15.33
C PRO A 219 -14.39 -9.82 -15.07
N HIS A 220 -13.55 -8.83 -14.78
CA HIS A 220 -12.12 -9.04 -14.48
C HIS A 220 -11.34 -9.76 -15.60
N TYR A 221 -11.78 -9.58 -16.87
CA TYR A 221 -11.06 -10.14 -18.01
C TYR A 221 -9.60 -9.69 -18.02
N LYS A 222 -8.69 -10.63 -18.21
CA LYS A 222 -7.26 -10.37 -18.37
C LYS A 222 -6.83 -10.89 -19.73
N VAL A 223 -6.45 -9.97 -20.61
CA VAL A 223 -5.95 -10.32 -21.95
C VAL A 223 -4.54 -10.91 -21.84
N ASP A 224 -4.27 -11.94 -22.62
CA ASP A 224 -2.96 -12.52 -22.87
C ASP A 224 -2.78 -12.79 -24.38
N GLU A 225 -1.63 -13.36 -24.75
CA GLU A 225 -1.32 -13.63 -26.18
C GLU A 225 -2.30 -14.62 -26.81
N ASP A 226 -2.82 -15.58 -26.05
CA ASP A 226 -3.73 -16.62 -26.53
C ASP A 226 -5.17 -16.13 -26.67
N SER A 227 -5.59 -15.23 -25.79
CA SER A 227 -6.96 -14.69 -25.75
C SER A 227 -7.14 -13.39 -26.53
N ASN A 228 -6.05 -12.73 -26.93
CA ASN A 228 -6.07 -11.44 -27.61
C ASN A 228 -6.87 -11.43 -28.91
N ILE A 229 -7.81 -10.51 -29.04
CA ILE A 229 -8.60 -10.33 -30.26
C ILE A 229 -8.53 -8.90 -30.81
N PRO A 230 -8.70 -8.72 -32.12
CA PRO A 230 -8.80 -7.39 -32.71
C PRO A 230 -10.01 -6.62 -32.18
N ILE A 231 -9.83 -5.31 -31.97
CA ILE A 231 -10.94 -4.39 -31.67
C ILE A 231 -11.66 -4.08 -32.97
N PRO A 232 -12.95 -4.44 -33.12
CA PRO A 232 -13.70 -4.17 -34.32
C PRO A 232 -13.83 -2.66 -34.58
N PRO A 233 -13.67 -2.19 -35.85
CA PRO A 233 -13.76 -0.75 -36.16
C PRO A 233 -15.08 -0.10 -35.76
N SER A 234 -16.14 -0.88 -35.63
CA SER A 234 -17.50 -0.47 -35.24
C SER A 234 -17.71 -0.42 -33.71
N SER A 235 -16.69 -0.75 -32.91
CA SER A 235 -16.81 -0.86 -31.44
C SER A 235 -16.37 0.41 -30.69
N ILE A 236 -16.05 1.50 -31.44
CA ILE A 236 -15.51 2.75 -30.88
C ILE A 236 -16.34 3.94 -31.34
#